data_c9453bc36e039bb25237b8b2d7759bff
#
_entry.id   c9453bc36e039bb25237b8b2d7759bff
#
_cell.length_a   1.000
_cell.length_b   1.000
_cell.length_c   1.000
_cell.angle_alpha   90.00
_cell.angle_beta   90.00
_cell.angle_gamma   90.00
#
_symmetry.space_group_name_H-M   'P 1'
#
loop_
_entity.id
_entity.type
_entity.pdbx_description
1 polymer ?
#
loop_
_entity_poly.entity_id
_entity_poly.type
_entity_poly.pdbx_seq_one_letter_code
_entity_poly.pdbx_strand_id
1 'polypeptide(L)'
;APPHFETAITGYLKIGTYQMTDIIKAWDYAENELQIQLMKVISPDGTVLENKLDFQMPGVYEVSVMTEDHDNRVRYAVVNIPVNE
;
A
#
# COMPACT_ATOMS: atom_id res chain seq x y z
N ALA A 1 -7.89 20.43 -2.03
CA ALA A 1 -6.76 19.62 -2.51
C ALA A 1 -7.03 18.13 -2.32
N PRO A 2 -6.60 17.26 -3.25
CA PRO A 2 -6.80 15.81 -3.07
C PRO A 2 -5.97 15.28 -1.91
N PRO A 3 -6.33 14.12 -1.37
CA PRO A 3 -5.51 13.48 -0.33
C PRO A 3 -4.13 13.10 -0.87
N HIS A 4 -3.19 12.88 0.04
CA HIS A 4 -1.84 12.46 -0.33
C HIS A 4 -1.45 11.21 0.44
N PHE A 5 -0.53 10.44 -0.14
CA PHE A 5 0.02 9.23 0.45
C PHE A 5 1.45 9.48 0.93
N GLU A 6 1.82 8.76 1.98
CA GLU A 6 3.18 8.76 2.50
C GLU A 6 3.57 7.31 2.80
N THR A 7 4.65 6.86 2.18
CA THR A 7 5.13 5.49 2.40
C THR A 7 5.85 5.40 3.74
N ALA A 8 5.61 4.29 4.45
CA ALA A 8 6.25 4.02 5.73
C ALA A 8 7.49 3.13 5.59
N ILE A 9 7.79 2.66 4.37
CA ILE A 9 8.89 1.75 4.12
C ILE A 9 10.12 2.51 3.68
N THR A 10 11.26 2.18 4.29
CA THR A 10 12.57 2.63 3.85
C THR A 10 13.40 1.38 3.54
N GLY A 11 13.79 1.22 2.26
CA GLY A 11 14.53 0.04 1.84
C GLY A 11 13.59 -1.12 1.51
N TYR A 12 13.81 -2.28 2.11
CA TYR A 12 13.04 -3.48 1.83
C TYR A 12 12.35 -4.02 3.09
N LEU A 13 11.33 -4.87 2.87
CA LEU A 13 10.70 -5.63 3.94
C LEU A 13 11.20 -7.06 3.90
N LYS A 14 11.11 -7.75 5.03
CA LYS A 14 11.34 -9.20 5.08
C LYS A 14 10.05 -9.95 4.72
N ILE A 15 10.21 -11.19 4.29
CA ILE A 15 9.10 -12.11 4.08
C ILE A 15 8.23 -12.14 5.35
N GLY A 16 6.93 -12.06 5.16
CA GLY A 16 5.97 -12.03 6.28
C GLY A 16 4.64 -11.42 5.90
N THR A 17 3.79 -11.28 6.90
CA THR A 17 2.45 -10.69 6.78
C THR A 17 2.46 -9.30 7.42
N TYR A 18 1.85 -8.33 6.73
CA TYR A 18 1.92 -6.92 7.12
C TYR A 18 0.54 -6.30 7.19
N GLN A 19 0.44 -5.25 8.00
CA GLN A 19 -0.73 -4.36 8.04
C GLN A 19 -0.52 -3.23 7.03
N MET A 20 -1.62 -2.63 6.56
CA MET A 20 -1.55 -1.51 5.62
C MET A 20 -0.71 -0.36 6.20
N THR A 21 -0.89 -0.06 7.49
CA THR A 21 -0.18 1.04 8.14
C THR A 21 1.32 0.81 8.32
N ASP A 22 1.78 -0.44 8.16
CA ASP A 22 3.22 -0.74 8.10
C ASP A 22 3.84 -0.31 6.78
N ILE A 23 3.02 -0.08 5.77
CA ILE A 23 3.45 0.12 4.38
C ILE A 23 3.23 1.55 3.94
N ILE A 24 2.02 2.07 4.12
CA ILE A 24 1.62 3.36 3.58
C ILE A 24 0.52 3.97 4.44
N LYS A 25 0.53 5.29 4.55
CA LYS A 25 -0.53 6.07 5.17
C LYS A 25 -1.04 7.11 4.20
N ALA A 26 -2.25 7.59 4.45
CA ALA A 26 -2.88 8.63 3.64
C ALA A 26 -3.43 9.72 4.55
N TRP A 27 -3.40 10.94 4.06
CA TRP A 27 -3.78 12.13 4.81
C TRP A 27 -4.62 13.04 3.92
N ASP A 28 -5.60 13.72 4.51
CA ASP A 28 -6.25 14.81 3.79
C ASP A 28 -5.40 16.08 3.89
N TYR A 29 -5.87 17.17 3.23
CA TYR A 29 -5.10 18.41 3.23
C TYR A 29 -5.04 19.08 4.62
N ALA A 30 -5.95 18.70 5.52
CA ALA A 30 -5.97 19.21 6.91
C ALA A 30 -5.16 18.31 7.86
N GLU A 31 -4.38 17.38 7.30
CA GLU A 31 -3.51 16.46 8.03
C GLU A 31 -4.27 15.47 8.92
N ASN A 32 -5.51 15.14 8.56
CA ASN A 32 -6.23 14.05 9.19
C ASN A 32 -5.90 12.74 8.46
N GLU A 33 -5.56 11.72 9.22
CA GLU A 33 -5.26 10.41 8.64
C GLU A 33 -6.53 9.78 8.06
N LEU A 34 -6.40 9.22 6.85
CA LEU A 34 -7.49 8.58 6.13
C LEU A 34 -7.26 7.08 6.08
N GLN A 35 -8.35 6.32 5.99
CA GLN A 35 -8.27 4.88 5.75
C GLN A 35 -7.86 4.61 4.31
N ILE A 36 -7.08 3.54 4.13
CA ILE A 36 -6.62 3.11 2.82
C ILE A 36 -7.30 1.78 2.50
N GLN A 37 -7.87 1.69 1.30
CA GLN A 37 -8.42 0.47 0.78
C GLN A 37 -7.39 -0.24 -0.09
N LEU A 38 -7.15 -1.52 0.21
CA LEU A 38 -6.30 -2.37 -0.60
C LEU A 38 -7.09 -2.83 -1.82
N MET A 39 -6.59 -2.50 -3.00
CA MET A 39 -7.28 -2.81 -4.25
C MET A 39 -6.75 -4.09 -4.89
N LYS A 40 -5.42 -4.26 -4.90
CA LYS A 40 -4.80 -5.38 -5.60
C LYS A 40 -3.36 -5.54 -5.16
N VAL A 41 -2.89 -6.78 -5.10
CA VAL A 41 -1.49 -7.11 -4.86
C VAL A 41 -1.04 -8.06 -5.96
N ILE A 42 0.07 -7.73 -6.63
CA ILE A 42 0.69 -8.59 -7.62
C ILE A 42 2.05 -9.03 -7.05
N SER A 43 2.23 -10.36 -6.97
CA SER A 43 3.48 -10.92 -6.48
C SER A 43 4.59 -10.83 -7.52
N PRO A 44 5.86 -11.10 -7.13
CA PRO A 44 6.98 -11.02 -8.08
C PRO A 44 6.87 -11.95 -9.28
N ASP A 45 6.13 -13.05 -9.15
CA ASP A 45 5.89 -13.98 -10.27
C ASP A 45 4.67 -13.63 -11.12
N GLY A 46 4.02 -12.50 -10.85
CA GLY A 46 2.86 -12.04 -11.59
C GLY A 46 1.52 -12.57 -11.06
N THR A 47 1.54 -13.39 -10.02
CA THR A 47 0.29 -13.90 -9.43
C THR A 47 -0.45 -12.76 -8.74
N VAL A 48 -1.76 -12.67 -9.00
CA VAL A 48 -2.62 -11.72 -8.28
C VAL A 48 -3.01 -12.35 -6.96
N LEU A 49 -2.61 -11.72 -5.87
CA LEU A 49 -2.96 -12.16 -4.54
C LEU A 49 -4.29 -11.53 -4.14
N GLU A 50 -5.04 -12.22 -3.29
CA GLU A 50 -6.25 -11.66 -2.71
C GLU A 50 -5.88 -10.57 -1.70
N ASN A 51 -6.88 -9.93 -1.10
CA ASN A 51 -6.75 -8.73 -0.26
C ASN A 51 -5.91 -8.97 1.00
N LYS A 52 -4.66 -9.42 0.82
CA LYS A 52 -3.75 -9.70 1.92
C LYS A 52 -2.35 -9.21 1.57
N LEU A 53 -1.72 -8.57 2.55
CA LEU A 53 -0.32 -8.16 2.46
C LEU A 53 0.56 -9.29 3.00
N ASP A 54 0.48 -10.43 2.34
CA ASP A 54 1.17 -11.67 2.73
C ASP A 54 2.28 -11.95 1.73
N PHE A 55 3.50 -11.53 2.07
CA PHE A 55 4.65 -11.59 1.18
C PHE A 55 5.47 -12.83 1.51
N GLN A 56 5.29 -13.90 0.73
CA GLN A 56 5.88 -15.21 1.00
C GLN A 56 7.12 -15.52 0.18
N MET A 57 7.40 -14.75 -0.86
CA MET A 57 8.59 -14.94 -1.69
C MET A 57 9.37 -13.62 -1.82
N PRO A 58 10.69 -13.69 -2.03
CA PRO A 58 11.46 -12.47 -2.29
C PRO A 58 11.15 -11.91 -3.68
N GLY A 59 11.36 -10.63 -3.84
CA GLY A 59 11.16 -9.90 -5.09
C GLY A 59 10.37 -8.64 -4.86
N VAL A 60 9.91 -8.02 -5.95
CA VAL A 60 9.15 -6.77 -5.87
C VAL A 60 7.67 -7.06 -6.03
N TYR A 61 6.89 -6.65 -5.03
CA TYR A 61 5.42 -6.71 -5.08
C TYR A 61 4.88 -5.37 -5.55
N GLU A 62 3.77 -5.41 -6.27
CA GLU A 62 3.05 -4.22 -6.70
C GLU A 62 1.73 -4.16 -5.95
N VAL A 63 1.56 -3.14 -5.12
CA VAL A 63 0.39 -2.99 -4.26
C VAL A 63 -0.39 -1.76 -4.70
N SER A 64 -1.63 -1.97 -5.14
CA SER A 64 -2.52 -0.89 -5.57
C SER A 64 -3.48 -0.54 -4.43
N VAL A 65 -3.57 0.73 -4.12
CA VAL A 65 -4.35 1.25 -3.00
C VAL A 65 -5.20 2.44 -3.41
N MET A 66 -6.20 2.72 -2.61
CA MET A 66 -7.09 3.87 -2.82
C MET A 66 -7.45 4.48 -1.47
N THR A 67 -7.60 5.80 -1.45
CA THR A 67 -8.17 6.50 -0.31
C THR A 67 -9.18 7.53 -0.77
N GLU A 68 -10.11 7.86 0.10
CA GLU A 68 -11.16 8.84 -0.16
C GLU A 68 -11.29 9.77 1.05
N ASP A 69 -11.35 11.09 0.80
CA ASP A 69 -11.52 12.06 1.87
C ASP A 69 -13.02 12.34 2.14
N HIS A 70 -13.30 13.23 3.08
CA HIS A 70 -14.67 13.57 3.47
C HIS A 70 -15.45 14.30 2.39
N ASP A 71 -14.78 14.86 1.41
CA ASP A 71 -15.42 15.56 0.28
C ASP A 71 -15.53 14.64 -0.93
N ASN A 72 -15.39 13.32 -0.74
CA ASN A 72 -15.47 12.30 -1.78
C ASN A 72 -14.40 12.45 -2.86
N ARG A 73 -13.29 13.08 -2.54
CA ARG A 73 -12.14 13.11 -3.44
C ARG A 73 -11.34 11.81 -3.27
N VAL A 74 -11.09 11.15 -4.38
CA VAL A 74 -10.46 9.84 -4.41
C VAL A 74 -9.06 9.95 -4.99
N ARG A 75 -8.12 9.22 -4.42
CA ARG A 75 -6.78 9.11 -4.97
C ARG A 75 -6.33 7.66 -4.96
N TYR A 76 -5.70 7.25 -6.06
CA TYR A 76 -5.12 5.93 -6.22
C TYR A 76 -3.61 6.02 -6.19
N ALA A 77 -2.97 4.96 -5.73
CA ALA A 77 -1.52 4.84 -5.78
C ALA A 77 -1.12 3.40 -6.00
N VAL A 78 0.05 3.22 -6.61
CA VAL A 78 0.70 1.92 -6.75
C VAL A 78 2.03 2.00 -6.01
N VAL A 79 2.24 1.08 -5.08
CA VAL A 79 3.46 1.02 -4.28
C VAL A 79 4.23 -0.23 -4.68
N ASN A 80 5.49 -0.04 -5.08
CA ASN A 80 6.38 -1.16 -5.35
C ASN A 80 7.15 -1.49 -4.09
N ILE A 81 6.98 -2.71 -3.58
CA ILE A 81 7.53 -3.13 -2.29
C ILE A 81 8.60 -4.19 -2.50
N PRO A 82 9.87 -3.86 -2.30
CA PRO A 82 10.92 -4.88 -2.35
C PRO A 82 10.87 -5.73 -1.08
N VAL A 83 10.88 -7.04 -1.28
CA VAL A 83 10.82 -8.03 -0.19
C VAL A 83 12.03 -8.95 -0.31
N ASN A 84 12.73 -9.14 0.79
CA ASN A 84 13.89 -10.03 0.91
C ASN A 84 13.63 -11.11 1.96
N GLU A 85 14.41 -12.16 1.87
CA GLU A 85 14.38 -13.23 2.86
C GLU A 85 14.86 -12.79 4.25
#